data_8fea384bf6c7fe1e4023c613a78223e0
#
_entry.id   8fea384bf6c7fe1e4023c613a78223e0
#
_cell.length_a   1.000
_cell.length_b   1.000
_cell.length_c   1.000
_cell.angle_alpha   90.00
_cell.angle_beta   90.00
_cell.angle_gamma   90.00
#
_symmetry.space_group_name_H-M   'P 1'
#
loop_
_entity.id
_entity.type
_entity.pdbx_description
1 polymer ?
#
loop_
_entity_poly.entity_id
_entity_poly.type
_entity_poly.pdbx_seq_one_letter_code
_entity_poly.pdbx_strand_id
1 'polypeptide(L)'
;MALKAGIVGLPNVGKSTLFNCLSSAKAQSANYPFCTIDAQQGQISVPDERLNKLAELVKPGRIVPATCDIVDIAGLVKGASQGEGSGNQFLGNIRETDAIIHVLRCFDNDNIVHVDGSVNPVRDKEIIDAELQLKDLETVENRIKRVEKQARVGGDKQAKIEYDVLVAYREALLQGKSARTVTFETEDEQAAAKGLFLLTTKPVLYVCNVDDTSAANGNPYVEAVREAIKDEEAELLIISAQTEADIAELESYEEKQMFLEDMGLKESGCDRLIKAIYKLLNLETFITAGEMEVKAWTYRKGWKAPQCAGVIHTDFEKGFIRAEVIKYDDYIKYGSEAAVKEAGKMGVEGKEYVVQDGDIMHFRFNV
;
A
#
# COMPACT_ATOMS: atom_id res chain seq x y z
N MET A 1 -4.70 13.71 2.84
CA MET A 1 -4.01 13.30 1.60
C MET A 1 -4.21 11.80 1.44
N ALA A 2 -4.45 11.33 0.22
CA ALA A 2 -4.49 9.91 -0.09
C ALA A 2 -3.10 9.31 0.17
N LEU A 3 -3.05 8.09 0.70
CA LEU A 3 -1.81 7.36 0.89
C LEU A 3 -1.35 6.74 -0.42
N LYS A 4 -0.03 6.75 -0.66
CA LYS A 4 0.58 6.31 -1.91
C LYS A 4 1.59 5.20 -1.67
N ALA A 5 1.57 4.16 -2.51
CA ALA A 5 2.62 3.16 -2.56
C ALA A 5 3.53 3.38 -3.78
N GLY A 6 4.83 3.38 -3.57
CA GLY A 6 5.82 3.55 -4.63
C GLY A 6 6.38 2.21 -5.09
N ILE A 7 6.34 1.95 -6.40
CA ILE A 7 6.94 0.75 -6.99
C ILE A 7 8.39 1.05 -7.31
N VAL A 8 9.30 0.29 -6.72
CA VAL A 8 10.76 0.40 -6.93
C VAL A 8 11.34 -0.92 -7.41
N GLY A 9 12.49 -0.87 -8.04
CA GLY A 9 13.24 -2.04 -8.50
C GLY A 9 14.34 -1.61 -9.47
N LEU A 10 15.32 -2.47 -9.69
CA LEU A 10 16.35 -2.28 -10.70
C LEU A 10 15.74 -2.22 -12.11
N PRO A 11 16.46 -1.73 -13.12
CA PRO A 11 16.01 -1.81 -14.50
C PRO A 11 15.74 -3.26 -14.93
N ASN A 12 14.75 -3.45 -15.81
CA ASN A 12 14.41 -4.74 -16.44
C ASN A 12 13.95 -5.86 -15.49
N VAL A 13 13.41 -5.51 -14.32
CA VAL A 13 12.81 -6.47 -13.37
C VAL A 13 11.32 -6.74 -13.62
N GLY A 14 10.70 -6.08 -14.61
CA GLY A 14 9.27 -6.20 -14.91
C GLY A 14 8.38 -5.15 -14.23
N LYS A 15 8.98 -4.12 -13.61
CA LYS A 15 8.29 -3.07 -12.86
C LYS A 15 7.23 -2.34 -13.70
N SER A 16 7.59 -1.84 -14.88
CA SER A 16 6.66 -1.10 -15.75
C SER A 16 5.56 -2.00 -16.33
N THR A 17 5.86 -3.27 -16.62
CA THR A 17 4.85 -4.26 -17.04
C THR A 17 3.81 -4.42 -15.92
N LEU A 18 4.26 -4.64 -14.70
CA LEU A 18 3.38 -4.78 -13.53
C LEU A 18 2.54 -3.52 -13.28
N PHE A 19 3.15 -2.34 -13.37
CA PHE A 19 2.44 -1.06 -13.24
C PHE A 19 1.35 -0.91 -14.32
N ASN A 20 1.66 -1.27 -15.57
CA ASN A 20 0.70 -1.22 -16.66
C ASN A 20 -0.44 -2.22 -16.44
N CYS A 21 -0.19 -3.43 -15.97
CA CYS A 21 -1.23 -4.41 -15.64
C CYS A 21 -2.15 -3.90 -14.54
N LEU A 22 -1.60 -3.34 -13.46
CA LEU A 22 -2.37 -2.72 -12.37
C LEU A 22 -3.25 -1.56 -12.89
N SER A 23 -2.72 -0.77 -13.80
CA SER A 23 -3.44 0.36 -14.40
C SER A 23 -4.50 -0.10 -15.41
N SER A 24 -4.25 -1.18 -16.17
CA SER A 24 -5.16 -1.74 -17.17
C SER A 24 -6.30 -2.55 -16.56
N ALA A 25 -6.11 -3.20 -15.43
CA ALA A 25 -7.17 -3.87 -14.67
C ALA A 25 -8.35 -2.96 -14.37
N LYS A 26 -8.14 -1.65 -14.44
CA LYS A 26 -9.13 -0.60 -14.30
C LYS A 26 -9.97 -0.34 -15.56
N ALA A 27 -9.40 -0.48 -16.75
CA ALA A 27 -10.13 -0.23 -18.01
C ALA A 27 -11.21 -1.29 -18.28
N GLN A 28 -11.05 -2.47 -17.70
CA GLN A 28 -11.94 -3.62 -17.89
C GLN A 28 -13.10 -3.69 -16.88
N SER A 29 -13.04 -3.00 -15.74
CA SER A 29 -14.21 -2.78 -14.88
C SER A 29 -15.09 -1.67 -15.49
N ALA A 30 -15.59 -1.91 -16.68
CA ALA A 30 -16.04 -1.03 -17.75
C ALA A 30 -17.20 -0.06 -17.47
N ASN A 31 -17.47 0.34 -16.23
CA ASN A 31 -18.53 1.30 -15.92
C ASN A 31 -18.09 2.51 -15.06
N TYR A 32 -16.79 2.77 -14.94
CA TYR A 32 -16.30 3.83 -14.07
C TYR A 32 -15.56 4.94 -14.84
N PRO A 33 -16.19 6.13 -15.08
CA PRO A 33 -15.67 7.17 -15.97
C PRO A 33 -14.74 8.11 -15.31
N PHE A 34 -13.98 8.02 -14.36
CA PHE A 34 -13.05 9.02 -13.83
C PHE A 34 -11.75 8.41 -13.30
N CYS A 35 -10.74 8.37 -14.15
CA CYS A 35 -9.37 8.12 -13.70
C CYS A 35 -8.35 8.77 -14.61
N THR A 36 -7.67 9.75 -14.09
CA THR A 36 -6.49 10.35 -14.69
C THR A 36 -5.29 9.44 -14.47
N ILE A 37 -4.63 9.01 -15.53
CA ILE A 37 -3.33 8.33 -15.48
C ILE A 37 -2.31 9.35 -15.99
N ASP A 38 -1.50 9.88 -15.09
CA ASP A 38 -0.19 10.41 -15.47
C ASP A 38 0.75 9.24 -15.69
N ALA A 39 1.73 9.37 -16.58
CA ALA A 39 2.65 8.29 -16.95
C ALA A 39 3.42 7.66 -15.77
N GLN A 40 3.32 8.22 -14.58
CA GLN A 40 4.03 7.78 -13.37
C GLN A 40 3.13 7.64 -12.13
N GLN A 41 1.85 8.03 -12.19
CA GLN A 41 0.93 7.89 -11.07
C GLN A 41 -0.39 7.27 -11.56
N GLY A 42 -0.84 6.23 -10.86
CA GLY A 42 -2.10 5.56 -11.14
C GLY A 42 -2.95 5.44 -9.87
N GLN A 43 -4.26 5.64 -10.04
CA GLN A 43 -5.22 5.28 -9.01
C GLN A 43 -5.83 3.94 -9.39
N ILE A 44 -5.68 2.92 -8.56
CA ILE A 44 -6.16 1.56 -8.80
C ILE A 44 -7.39 1.25 -7.94
N SER A 45 -8.34 0.52 -8.52
CA SER A 45 -9.53 0.05 -7.81
C SER A 45 -9.20 -1.16 -6.94
N VAL A 46 -9.70 -1.17 -5.71
CA VAL A 46 -9.52 -2.29 -4.78
C VAL A 46 -10.60 -3.34 -5.04
N PRO A 47 -10.23 -4.58 -5.42
CA PRO A 47 -11.20 -5.66 -5.60
C PRO A 47 -11.89 -5.98 -4.27
N ASP A 48 -13.23 -5.92 -4.24
CA ASP A 48 -14.02 -6.23 -3.06
C ASP A 48 -15.34 -6.89 -3.45
N GLU A 49 -15.42 -8.21 -3.24
CA GLU A 49 -16.62 -9.01 -3.55
C GLU A 49 -17.85 -8.58 -2.74
N ARG A 50 -17.64 -7.90 -1.60
CA ARG A 50 -18.75 -7.41 -0.76
C ARG A 50 -19.61 -6.41 -1.50
N LEU A 51 -19.01 -5.59 -2.37
CA LEU A 51 -19.74 -4.61 -3.19
C LEU A 51 -20.68 -5.30 -4.18
N ASN A 52 -20.22 -6.36 -4.84
CA ASN A 52 -21.03 -7.09 -5.82
C ASN A 52 -22.24 -7.76 -5.14
N LYS A 53 -22.01 -8.42 -4.00
CA LYS A 53 -23.11 -9.06 -3.23
C LYS A 53 -24.12 -8.04 -2.68
N LEU A 54 -23.65 -6.87 -2.22
CA LEU A 54 -24.55 -5.79 -1.81
C LEU A 54 -25.33 -5.23 -3.00
N ALA A 55 -24.70 -5.09 -4.17
CA ALA A 55 -25.35 -4.60 -5.37
C ALA A 55 -26.46 -5.52 -5.87
N GLU A 56 -26.32 -6.84 -5.72
CA GLU A 56 -27.39 -7.81 -6.02
C GLU A 56 -28.63 -7.58 -5.16
N LEU A 57 -28.46 -7.19 -3.91
CA LEU A 57 -29.55 -6.94 -2.96
C LEU A 57 -30.15 -5.55 -3.11
N VAL A 58 -29.30 -4.52 -3.22
CA VAL A 58 -29.71 -3.11 -3.28
C VAL A 58 -30.16 -2.71 -4.67
N LYS A 59 -29.62 -3.34 -5.74
CA LYS A 59 -29.81 -3.01 -7.15
C LYS A 59 -29.57 -1.53 -7.46
N PRO A 60 -28.37 -1.03 -7.13
CA PRO A 60 -28.06 0.39 -7.26
C PRO A 60 -27.90 0.82 -8.71
N GLY A 61 -28.03 2.11 -8.97
CA GLY A 61 -27.71 2.68 -10.28
C GLY A 61 -26.24 2.56 -10.68
N ARG A 62 -25.32 2.50 -9.69
CA ARG A 62 -23.88 2.28 -9.92
C ARG A 62 -23.19 1.67 -8.70
N ILE A 63 -22.04 1.03 -8.96
CA ILE A 63 -21.14 0.51 -7.93
C ILE A 63 -19.82 1.30 -8.03
N VAL A 64 -19.27 1.74 -6.88
CA VAL A 64 -18.04 2.51 -6.84
C VAL A 64 -17.06 1.84 -5.85
N PRO A 65 -16.00 1.17 -6.35
CA PRO A 65 -15.01 0.53 -5.49
C PRO A 65 -14.15 1.55 -4.74
N ALA A 66 -13.51 1.11 -3.67
CA ALA A 66 -12.43 1.83 -3.03
C ALA A 66 -11.23 1.93 -3.97
N THR A 67 -10.39 2.93 -3.76
CA THR A 67 -9.18 3.14 -4.57
C THR A 67 -7.98 3.37 -3.70
N CYS A 68 -6.79 3.02 -4.21
CA CYS A 68 -5.50 3.42 -3.65
C CYS A 68 -4.59 3.98 -4.75
N ASP A 69 -3.65 4.82 -4.35
CA ASP A 69 -2.73 5.47 -5.26
C ASP A 69 -1.41 4.69 -5.34
N ILE A 70 -0.93 4.46 -6.55
CA ILE A 70 0.38 3.89 -6.84
C ILE A 70 1.22 4.83 -7.68
N VAL A 71 2.54 4.79 -7.50
CA VAL A 71 3.51 5.60 -8.24
C VAL A 71 4.57 4.68 -8.82
N ASP A 72 4.77 4.70 -10.14
CA ASP A 72 5.93 4.06 -10.76
C ASP A 72 7.14 4.96 -10.54
N ILE A 73 8.08 4.50 -9.73
CA ILE A 73 9.30 5.22 -9.46
C ILE A 73 10.38 4.69 -10.42
N ALA A 74 10.90 5.57 -11.27
CA ALA A 74 11.93 5.22 -12.25
C ALA A 74 13.07 4.44 -11.58
N GLY A 75 13.57 3.40 -12.26
CA GLY A 75 14.53 2.46 -11.69
C GLY A 75 15.78 3.13 -11.12
N LEU A 76 16.23 2.62 -9.98
CA LEU A 76 17.46 3.04 -9.34
C LEU A 76 18.66 2.66 -10.22
N VAL A 77 19.57 3.60 -10.41
CA VAL A 77 20.93 3.33 -10.89
C VAL A 77 21.85 3.35 -9.68
N LYS A 78 22.80 2.43 -9.61
CA LYS A 78 23.81 2.36 -8.55
C LYS A 78 24.54 3.72 -8.41
N GLY A 79 24.68 4.21 -7.18
CA GLY A 79 25.26 5.52 -6.90
C GLY A 79 24.24 6.67 -6.77
N ALA A 80 22.95 6.36 -6.71
CA ALA A 80 21.89 7.37 -6.57
C ALA A 80 22.03 8.23 -5.29
N SER A 81 22.57 7.66 -4.22
CA SER A 81 22.82 8.36 -2.95
C SER A 81 23.93 9.41 -3.03
N GLN A 82 24.84 9.30 -4.02
CA GLN A 82 25.95 10.24 -4.21
C GLN A 82 25.56 11.53 -4.97
N GLY A 83 24.28 11.66 -5.34
CA GLY A 83 23.71 12.94 -5.79
C GLY A 83 23.91 13.27 -7.25
N GLU A 84 24.27 12.33 -8.11
CA GLU A 84 24.36 12.56 -9.55
C GLU A 84 22.99 12.39 -10.24
N GLY A 85 22.43 13.48 -10.73
CA GLY A 85 21.30 13.52 -11.69
C GLY A 85 20.03 12.81 -11.25
N SER A 86 19.68 11.70 -11.90
CA SER A 86 18.44 10.95 -11.71
C SER A 86 18.27 10.29 -10.32
N GLY A 87 19.39 10.08 -9.58
CA GLY A 87 19.36 9.50 -8.25
C GLY A 87 18.64 10.37 -7.22
N ASN A 88 18.83 11.68 -7.24
CA ASN A 88 18.14 12.60 -6.35
C ASN A 88 16.62 12.64 -6.62
N GLN A 89 16.22 12.55 -7.87
CA GLN A 89 14.81 12.49 -8.26
C GLN A 89 14.17 11.19 -7.77
N PHE A 90 14.84 10.05 -7.94
CA PHE A 90 14.39 8.75 -7.42
C PHE A 90 14.14 8.80 -5.92
N LEU A 91 15.10 9.26 -5.13
CA LEU A 91 14.98 9.37 -3.67
C LEU A 91 13.90 10.39 -3.25
N GLY A 92 13.73 11.47 -4.02
CA GLY A 92 12.65 12.42 -3.85
C GLY A 92 11.26 11.78 -4.04
N ASN A 93 11.09 11.02 -5.10
CA ASN A 93 9.85 10.32 -5.41
C ASN A 93 9.50 9.28 -4.31
N ILE A 94 10.48 8.50 -3.82
CA ILE A 94 10.24 7.60 -2.69
C ILE A 94 9.81 8.37 -1.44
N ARG A 95 10.38 9.55 -1.18
CA ARG A 95 10.03 10.35 -0.01
C ARG A 95 8.54 10.73 0.03
N GLU A 96 7.94 10.94 -1.14
CA GLU A 96 6.53 11.31 -1.28
C GLU A 96 5.55 10.13 -1.15
N THR A 97 6.04 8.90 -1.04
CA THR A 97 5.21 7.70 -0.84
C THR A 97 5.12 7.31 0.62
N ASP A 98 4.10 6.53 0.99
CA ASP A 98 3.86 6.03 2.34
C ASP A 98 4.32 4.58 2.53
N ALA A 99 4.48 3.83 1.44
CA ALA A 99 4.95 2.45 1.43
C ALA A 99 5.78 2.18 0.17
N ILE A 100 6.58 1.12 0.20
CA ILE A 100 7.45 0.69 -0.90
C ILE A 100 7.00 -0.70 -1.38
N ILE A 101 6.81 -0.84 -2.69
CA ILE A 101 6.63 -2.13 -3.38
C ILE A 101 7.95 -2.41 -4.10
N HIS A 102 8.73 -3.35 -3.57
CA HIS A 102 10.04 -3.67 -4.10
C HIS A 102 9.96 -4.85 -5.04
N VAL A 103 10.04 -4.60 -6.35
CA VAL A 103 9.98 -5.63 -7.40
C VAL A 103 11.37 -6.21 -7.62
N LEU A 104 11.48 -7.54 -7.53
CA LEU A 104 12.70 -8.32 -7.70
C LEU A 104 12.55 -9.27 -8.88
N ARG A 105 13.58 -9.37 -9.73
CA ARG A 105 13.61 -10.31 -10.82
C ARG A 105 14.00 -11.70 -10.31
N CYS A 106 13.08 -12.65 -10.42
CA CYS A 106 13.22 -14.03 -9.98
C CYS A 106 13.02 -15.01 -11.15
N PHE A 107 13.50 -14.68 -12.35
CA PHE A 107 13.43 -15.51 -13.55
C PHE A 107 14.64 -15.28 -14.44
N ASP A 108 15.02 -16.34 -15.17
CA ASP A 108 16.05 -16.27 -16.20
C ASP A 108 15.42 -16.00 -17.57
N ASN A 109 16.02 -15.08 -18.33
CA ASN A 109 15.64 -14.80 -19.71
C ASN A 109 16.84 -14.15 -20.44
N ASP A 110 17.45 -14.86 -21.37
CA ASP A 110 18.64 -14.41 -22.09
C ASP A 110 18.38 -13.20 -22.99
N ASN A 111 17.12 -12.94 -23.36
CA ASN A 111 16.72 -11.79 -24.17
C ASN A 111 16.56 -10.49 -23.34
N ILE A 112 16.55 -10.60 -22.02
CA ILE A 112 16.39 -9.47 -21.10
C ILE A 112 17.69 -9.26 -20.33
N VAL A 113 18.44 -8.21 -20.70
CA VAL A 113 19.72 -7.89 -20.07
C VAL A 113 19.51 -7.55 -18.59
N HIS A 114 20.36 -8.13 -17.72
CA HIS A 114 20.45 -7.73 -16.32
C HIS A 114 21.58 -6.71 -16.15
N VAL A 115 21.36 -5.65 -15.37
CA VAL A 115 22.34 -4.55 -15.16
C VAL A 115 23.66 -5.02 -14.54
N ASP A 116 23.64 -6.08 -13.71
CA ASP A 116 24.82 -6.68 -13.09
C ASP A 116 25.23 -8.01 -13.75
N GLY A 117 24.74 -8.29 -14.96
CA GLY A 117 25.13 -9.44 -15.78
C GLY A 117 24.59 -10.81 -15.36
N SER A 118 23.96 -10.93 -14.19
CA SER A 118 23.35 -12.16 -13.70
C SER A 118 22.14 -11.89 -12.82
N VAL A 119 21.17 -12.82 -12.81
CA VAL A 119 20.00 -12.73 -11.92
C VAL A 119 20.41 -13.13 -10.50
N ASN A 120 20.22 -12.22 -9.56
CA ASN A 120 20.40 -12.47 -8.12
C ASN A 120 19.50 -11.52 -7.33
N PRO A 121 18.27 -11.92 -7.00
CA PRO A 121 17.30 -11.06 -6.36
C PRO A 121 17.70 -10.59 -4.95
N VAL A 122 18.52 -11.36 -4.23
CA VAL A 122 19.02 -10.96 -2.90
C VAL A 122 20.01 -9.81 -3.04
N ARG A 123 21.00 -9.93 -3.93
CA ARG A 123 21.94 -8.84 -4.23
C ARG A 123 21.19 -7.59 -4.73
N ASP A 124 20.20 -7.75 -5.60
CA ASP A 124 19.44 -6.65 -6.17
C ASP A 124 18.62 -5.92 -5.09
N LYS A 125 18.07 -6.66 -4.12
CA LYS A 125 17.45 -6.12 -2.90
C LYS A 125 18.46 -5.29 -2.10
N GLU A 126 19.62 -5.87 -1.80
CA GLU A 126 20.67 -5.23 -1.00
C GLU A 126 21.19 -3.94 -1.63
N ILE A 127 21.28 -3.85 -2.95
CA ILE A 127 21.67 -2.62 -3.67
C ILE A 127 20.69 -1.48 -3.37
N ILE A 128 19.39 -1.73 -3.48
CA ILE A 128 18.37 -0.70 -3.20
C ILE A 128 18.36 -0.34 -1.71
N ASP A 129 18.40 -1.34 -0.84
CA ASP A 129 18.42 -1.11 0.61
C ASP A 129 19.62 -0.25 1.02
N ALA A 130 20.81 -0.54 0.49
CA ALA A 130 22.02 0.23 0.78
C ALA A 130 21.91 1.70 0.34
N GLU A 131 21.36 1.97 -0.84
CA GLU A 131 21.16 3.33 -1.34
C GLU A 131 20.18 4.13 -0.46
N LEU A 132 19.10 3.51 -0.03
CA LEU A 132 18.12 4.14 0.87
C LEU A 132 18.70 4.38 2.26
N GLN A 133 19.43 3.40 2.80
CA GLN A 133 20.10 3.48 4.11
C GLN A 133 21.18 4.55 4.14
N LEU A 134 22.00 4.67 3.08
CA LEU A 134 23.03 5.70 2.96
C LEU A 134 22.40 7.10 2.95
N LYS A 135 21.29 7.27 2.26
CA LYS A 135 20.57 8.57 2.23
C LYS A 135 19.97 8.92 3.58
N ASP A 136 19.41 7.93 4.28
CA ASP A 136 18.90 8.13 5.64
C ASP A 136 20.03 8.44 6.61
N LEU A 137 21.17 7.76 6.51
CA LEU A 137 22.35 8.03 7.33
C LEU A 137 22.83 9.48 7.16
N GLU A 138 22.94 9.97 5.93
CA GLU A 138 23.24 11.38 5.64
C GLU A 138 22.25 12.33 6.33
N THR A 139 20.96 12.03 6.20
CA THR A 139 19.88 12.83 6.81
C THR A 139 20.02 12.88 8.35
N VAL A 140 20.21 11.70 8.97
CA VAL A 140 20.34 11.54 10.40
C VAL A 140 21.60 12.26 10.93
N GLU A 141 22.76 12.08 10.29
CA GLU A 141 24.00 12.75 10.69
C GLU A 141 23.92 14.27 10.60
N ASN A 142 23.32 14.78 9.51
CA ASN A 142 23.12 16.21 9.35
C ASN A 142 22.17 16.77 10.43
N ARG A 143 21.15 16.01 10.82
CA ARG A 143 20.24 16.43 11.89
C ARG A 143 20.89 16.37 13.27
N ILE A 144 21.69 15.34 13.57
CA ILE A 144 22.48 15.23 14.81
C ILE A 144 23.33 16.48 15.00
N LYS A 145 24.10 16.91 13.99
CA LYS A 145 24.96 18.11 14.06
C LYS A 145 24.19 19.35 14.47
N ARG A 146 22.89 19.45 14.13
CA ARG A 146 22.06 20.62 14.44
C ARG A 146 21.52 20.58 15.87
N VAL A 147 21.08 19.40 16.35
CA VAL A 147 20.40 19.27 17.64
C VAL A 147 21.34 18.94 18.81
N GLU A 148 22.54 18.40 18.53
CA GLU A 148 23.47 17.90 19.55
C GLU A 148 23.82 18.96 20.61
N LYS A 149 24.07 20.19 20.20
CA LYS A 149 24.41 21.27 21.13
C LYS A 149 23.26 21.62 22.06
N GLN A 150 22.03 21.67 21.55
CA GLN A 150 20.83 21.94 22.36
C GLN A 150 20.52 20.77 23.29
N ALA A 151 20.65 19.55 22.79
CA ALA A 151 20.43 18.34 23.60
C ALA A 151 21.40 18.21 24.78
N ARG A 152 22.68 18.61 24.59
CA ARG A 152 23.71 18.49 25.61
C ARG A 152 23.74 19.62 26.64
N VAL A 153 23.41 20.85 26.26
CA VAL A 153 23.70 22.06 27.08
C VAL A 153 22.44 22.66 27.70
N GLY A 154 21.26 22.40 27.16
CA GLY A 154 20.17 23.33 27.35
C GLY A 154 18.98 22.92 28.22
N GLY A 155 18.91 21.74 28.79
CA GLY A 155 17.69 21.32 29.50
C GLY A 155 16.45 21.21 28.60
N ASP A 156 16.60 21.33 27.28
CA ASP A 156 15.54 21.13 26.30
C ASP A 156 15.23 19.64 26.16
N LYS A 157 14.15 19.22 26.84
CA LYS A 157 13.69 17.83 26.84
C LYS A 157 13.42 17.29 25.44
N GLN A 158 12.82 18.13 24.58
CA GLN A 158 12.46 17.72 23.23
C GLN A 158 13.70 17.53 22.35
N ALA A 159 14.68 18.41 22.43
CA ALA A 159 15.95 18.26 21.73
C ALA A 159 16.71 17.01 22.18
N LYS A 160 16.63 16.65 23.48
CA LYS A 160 17.24 15.42 23.98
C LYS A 160 16.56 14.18 23.40
N ILE A 161 15.23 14.11 23.41
CA ILE A 161 14.46 12.99 22.84
C ILE A 161 14.80 12.84 21.33
N GLU A 162 14.78 13.93 20.59
CA GLU A 162 15.15 13.91 19.17
C GLU A 162 16.57 13.39 18.94
N TYR A 163 17.53 13.83 19.77
CA TYR A 163 18.92 13.37 19.71
C TYR A 163 19.05 11.87 19.97
N ASP A 164 18.38 11.34 21.01
CA ASP A 164 18.41 9.93 21.37
C ASP A 164 17.80 9.06 20.24
N VAL A 165 16.70 9.50 19.64
CA VAL A 165 16.07 8.86 18.46
C VAL A 165 17.05 8.84 17.28
N LEU A 166 17.70 9.95 16.98
CA LEU A 166 18.68 10.06 15.89
C LEU A 166 19.88 9.14 16.10
N VAL A 167 20.39 9.03 17.33
CA VAL A 167 21.51 8.13 17.66
C VAL A 167 21.09 6.67 17.45
N ALA A 168 19.91 6.26 17.88
CA ALA A 168 19.40 4.91 17.68
C ALA A 168 19.29 4.57 16.19
N TYR A 169 18.75 5.47 15.38
CA TYR A 169 18.69 5.29 13.93
C TYR A 169 20.08 5.21 13.28
N ARG A 170 21.01 6.10 13.68
CA ARG A 170 22.38 6.06 13.17
C ARG A 170 23.06 4.72 13.42
N GLU A 171 22.92 4.17 14.63
CA GLU A 171 23.50 2.88 14.98
C GLU A 171 22.95 1.73 14.13
N ALA A 172 21.63 1.70 13.90
CA ALA A 172 21.01 0.70 13.03
C ALA A 172 21.50 0.83 11.57
N LEU A 173 21.51 2.04 11.03
CA LEU A 173 21.94 2.31 9.65
C LEU A 173 23.42 1.98 9.42
N LEU A 174 24.31 2.27 10.39
CA LEU A 174 25.73 1.90 10.34
C LEU A 174 25.94 0.38 10.37
N GLN A 175 24.99 -0.39 10.91
CA GLN A 175 24.99 -1.85 10.87
C GLN A 175 24.36 -2.43 9.57
N GLY A 176 24.01 -1.59 8.62
CA GLY A 176 23.31 -2.02 7.41
C GLY A 176 21.87 -2.42 7.64
N LYS A 177 21.25 -1.98 8.73
CA LYS A 177 19.84 -2.24 9.05
C LYS A 177 18.99 -1.03 8.68
N SER A 178 17.79 -1.27 8.16
CA SER A 178 16.81 -0.23 7.86
C SER A 178 16.28 0.41 9.15
N ALA A 179 15.95 1.70 9.12
CA ALA A 179 15.41 2.43 10.27
C ALA A 179 14.13 1.81 10.84
N ARG A 180 13.31 1.13 10.02
CA ARG A 180 12.09 0.41 10.46
C ARG A 180 12.35 -0.70 11.48
N THR A 181 13.60 -1.16 11.62
CA THR A 181 13.95 -2.18 12.65
C THR A 181 14.10 -1.59 14.05
N VAL A 182 14.13 -0.26 14.17
CA VAL A 182 14.22 0.43 15.47
C VAL A 182 12.82 0.76 15.96
N THR A 183 12.50 0.33 17.19
CA THR A 183 11.23 0.61 17.85
C THR A 183 11.41 1.61 18.98
N PHE A 184 10.40 2.46 19.19
CA PHE A 184 10.37 3.46 20.25
C PHE A 184 9.15 3.23 21.14
N GLU A 185 9.31 3.36 22.45
CA GLU A 185 8.25 3.03 23.41
C GLU A 185 7.36 4.21 23.75
N THR A 186 7.91 5.44 23.76
CA THR A 186 7.15 6.62 24.16
C THR A 186 6.55 7.37 22.98
N GLU A 187 5.40 8.02 23.21
CA GLU A 187 4.74 8.84 22.19
C GLU A 187 5.63 9.99 21.68
N ASP A 188 6.42 10.58 22.58
CA ASP A 188 7.34 11.67 22.25
C ASP A 188 8.45 11.18 21.29
N GLU A 189 9.03 10.01 21.54
CA GLU A 189 10.03 9.38 20.65
C GLU A 189 9.42 9.00 19.31
N GLN A 190 8.23 8.40 19.31
CA GLN A 190 7.52 8.05 18.07
C GLN A 190 7.20 9.28 17.24
N ALA A 191 6.79 10.38 17.86
CA ALA A 191 6.54 11.65 17.19
C ALA A 191 7.84 12.25 16.60
N ALA A 192 8.94 12.22 17.35
CA ALA A 192 10.25 12.66 16.89
C ALA A 192 10.74 11.81 15.71
N ALA A 193 10.64 10.48 15.81
CA ALA A 193 10.99 9.53 14.75
C ALA A 193 10.22 9.80 13.45
N LYS A 194 8.90 9.96 13.57
CA LYS A 194 8.02 10.24 12.43
C LYS A 194 8.34 11.58 11.74
N GLY A 195 8.75 12.57 12.52
CA GLY A 195 9.13 13.90 12.02
C GLY A 195 10.41 13.92 11.18
N LEU A 196 11.20 12.85 11.15
CA LEU A 196 12.43 12.76 10.37
C LEU A 196 12.19 12.36 8.91
N PHE A 197 11.04 11.77 8.59
CA PHE A 197 10.66 11.34 7.24
C PHE A 197 11.73 10.48 6.55
N LEU A 198 12.33 9.53 7.29
CA LEU A 198 13.34 8.64 6.73
C LEU A 198 12.72 7.68 5.71
N LEU A 199 13.51 7.33 4.69
CA LEU A 199 13.08 6.47 3.60
C LEU A 199 12.90 5.02 4.07
N THR A 200 13.83 4.54 4.90
CA THR A 200 13.87 3.16 5.37
C THR A 200 12.96 2.89 6.59
N THR A 201 12.21 3.88 7.08
CA THR A 201 11.11 3.67 8.04
C THR A 201 9.83 3.19 7.36
N LYS A 202 9.70 3.38 6.04
CA LYS A 202 8.51 3.00 5.29
C LYS A 202 8.34 1.48 5.28
N PRO A 203 7.09 0.97 5.41
CA PRO A 203 6.81 -0.44 5.25
C PRO A 203 7.11 -0.89 3.81
N VAL A 204 7.56 -2.14 3.67
CA VAL A 204 7.96 -2.72 2.38
C VAL A 204 7.17 -3.99 2.09
N LEU A 205 6.73 -4.13 0.85
CA LEU A 205 6.20 -5.35 0.26
C LEU A 205 7.17 -5.82 -0.83
N TYR A 206 7.69 -7.03 -0.73
CA TYR A 206 8.53 -7.62 -1.76
C TYR A 206 7.67 -8.34 -2.79
N VAL A 207 7.93 -8.08 -4.07
CA VAL A 207 7.27 -8.72 -5.20
C VAL A 207 8.32 -9.48 -6.01
N CYS A 208 8.32 -10.80 -5.90
CA CYS A 208 9.15 -11.67 -6.72
C CYS A 208 8.47 -11.87 -8.07
N ASN A 209 9.00 -11.20 -9.11
CA ASN A 209 8.55 -11.41 -10.47
C ASN A 209 9.22 -12.65 -11.03
N VAL A 210 8.42 -13.69 -11.31
CA VAL A 210 8.83 -15.00 -11.77
C VAL A 210 8.41 -15.26 -13.22
N ASP A 211 8.89 -16.35 -13.82
CA ASP A 211 8.32 -16.89 -15.04
C ASP A 211 6.93 -17.51 -14.81
N ASP A 212 6.19 -17.78 -15.89
CA ASP A 212 4.81 -18.27 -15.83
C ASP A 212 4.70 -19.62 -15.13
N THR A 213 5.67 -20.51 -15.31
CA THR A 213 5.67 -21.83 -14.68
C THR A 213 5.87 -21.79 -13.17
N SER A 214 6.46 -20.72 -12.67
CA SER A 214 6.73 -20.48 -11.26
C SER A 214 5.66 -19.62 -10.56
N ALA A 215 4.65 -19.13 -11.29
CA ALA A 215 3.65 -18.19 -10.77
C ALA A 215 2.84 -18.73 -9.58
N ALA A 216 2.54 -20.04 -9.59
CA ALA A 216 1.76 -20.68 -8.52
C ALA A 216 2.59 -21.05 -7.29
N ASN A 217 3.81 -21.57 -7.48
CA ASN A 217 4.60 -22.21 -6.42
C ASN A 217 5.93 -21.53 -6.11
N GLY A 218 6.37 -20.58 -6.94
CA GLY A 218 7.69 -19.96 -6.83
C GLY A 218 8.80 -20.84 -7.39
N ASN A 219 10.04 -20.44 -7.11
CA ASN A 219 11.27 -21.09 -7.58
C ASN A 219 12.41 -20.84 -6.58
N PRO A 220 13.64 -21.39 -6.82
CA PRO A 220 14.77 -21.20 -5.92
C PRO A 220 15.14 -19.73 -5.65
N TYR A 221 14.93 -18.82 -6.60
CA TYR A 221 15.15 -17.38 -6.38
C TYR A 221 14.19 -16.81 -5.34
N VAL A 222 12.93 -17.23 -5.38
CA VAL A 222 11.92 -16.83 -4.39
C VAL A 222 12.30 -17.31 -2.99
N GLU A 223 12.75 -18.56 -2.88
CA GLU A 223 13.18 -19.12 -1.58
C GLU A 223 14.41 -18.41 -1.03
N ALA A 224 15.35 -18.01 -1.90
CA ALA A 224 16.50 -17.20 -1.49
C ALA A 224 16.07 -15.83 -0.95
N VAL A 225 15.10 -15.16 -1.58
CA VAL A 225 14.54 -13.90 -1.07
C VAL A 225 13.82 -14.13 0.25
N ARG A 226 13.00 -15.17 0.36
CA ARG A 226 12.27 -15.52 1.59
C ARG A 226 13.22 -15.71 2.77
N GLU A 227 14.33 -16.42 2.57
CA GLU A 227 15.35 -16.59 3.59
C GLU A 227 16.05 -15.26 3.95
N ALA A 228 16.32 -14.41 2.95
CA ALA A 228 16.98 -13.13 3.15
C ALA A 228 16.12 -12.13 3.95
N ILE A 229 14.78 -12.22 3.88
CA ILE A 229 13.86 -11.31 4.56
C ILE A 229 13.20 -11.91 5.81
N LYS A 230 13.57 -13.12 6.23
CA LYS A 230 12.90 -13.85 7.32
C LYS A 230 12.85 -13.08 8.66
N ASP A 231 13.84 -12.22 8.89
CA ASP A 231 13.94 -11.39 10.08
C ASP A 231 13.34 -9.98 9.89
N GLU A 232 12.75 -9.72 8.72
CA GLU A 232 12.05 -8.47 8.41
C GLU A 232 10.54 -8.66 8.60
N GLU A 233 9.86 -7.67 9.16
CA GLU A 233 8.38 -7.61 9.18
C GLU A 233 7.86 -7.19 7.81
N ALA A 234 8.11 -8.02 6.78
CA ALA A 234 7.74 -7.74 5.40
C ALA A 234 7.02 -8.93 4.77
N GLU A 235 6.00 -8.62 3.97
CA GLU A 235 5.26 -9.61 3.18
C GLU A 235 5.96 -9.82 1.84
N LEU A 236 5.88 -11.05 1.29
CA LEU A 236 6.40 -11.41 -0.02
C LEU A 236 5.28 -11.97 -0.89
N LEU A 237 5.12 -11.43 -2.09
CA LEU A 237 4.23 -11.94 -3.12
C LEU A 237 5.01 -12.50 -4.30
N ILE A 238 4.47 -13.58 -4.87
CA ILE A 238 4.96 -14.20 -6.11
C ILE A 238 4.01 -13.79 -7.22
N ILE A 239 4.53 -13.16 -8.28
CA ILE A 239 3.73 -12.69 -9.42
C ILE A 239 4.54 -12.96 -10.69
N SER A 240 3.90 -13.46 -11.75
CA SER A 240 4.44 -13.38 -13.11
C SER A 240 3.84 -12.15 -13.80
N ALA A 241 4.67 -11.15 -14.06
CA ALA A 241 4.22 -9.96 -14.76
C ALA A 241 3.78 -10.26 -16.21
N GLN A 242 4.33 -11.31 -16.82
CA GLN A 242 3.90 -11.78 -18.14
C GLN A 242 2.50 -12.40 -18.07
N THR A 243 2.27 -13.33 -17.14
CA THR A 243 0.94 -13.92 -16.89
C THR A 243 -0.11 -12.83 -16.65
N GLU A 244 0.22 -11.79 -15.86
CA GLU A 244 -0.70 -10.68 -15.62
C GLU A 244 -0.99 -9.86 -16.89
N ALA A 245 0.01 -9.69 -17.76
CA ALA A 245 -0.19 -9.02 -19.05
C ALA A 245 -1.12 -9.84 -19.95
N ASP A 246 -0.92 -11.16 -20.00
CA ASP A 246 -1.79 -12.06 -20.79
C ASP A 246 -3.23 -12.05 -20.25
N ILE A 247 -3.43 -12.07 -18.92
CA ILE A 247 -4.76 -11.94 -18.30
C ILE A 247 -5.41 -10.60 -18.64
N ALA A 248 -4.62 -9.53 -18.71
CA ALA A 248 -5.13 -8.20 -19.04
C ALA A 248 -5.63 -8.08 -20.47
N GLU A 249 -5.20 -8.92 -21.41
CA GLU A 249 -5.67 -8.98 -22.79
C GLU A 249 -6.98 -9.76 -22.97
N LEU A 250 -7.37 -10.58 -21.97
CA LEU A 250 -8.62 -11.34 -22.02
C LEU A 250 -9.84 -10.43 -21.82
N GLU A 251 -10.87 -10.62 -22.66
CA GLU A 251 -12.04 -9.73 -22.69
C GLU A 251 -13.10 -10.14 -21.67
N SER A 252 -13.35 -11.46 -21.50
CA SER A 252 -14.43 -11.94 -20.65
C SER A 252 -13.95 -12.40 -19.28
N TYR A 253 -14.85 -12.33 -18.29
CA TYR A 253 -14.58 -12.84 -16.95
C TYR A 253 -14.36 -14.36 -16.96
N GLU A 254 -15.14 -15.08 -17.76
CA GLU A 254 -15.05 -16.53 -17.91
C GLU A 254 -13.68 -16.96 -18.47
N GLU A 255 -13.18 -16.27 -19.49
CA GLU A 255 -11.84 -16.53 -20.05
C GLU A 255 -10.75 -16.33 -19.00
N LYS A 256 -10.84 -15.26 -18.19
CA LYS A 256 -9.90 -15.00 -17.09
C LYS A 256 -9.92 -16.10 -16.03
N GLN A 257 -11.13 -16.58 -15.66
CA GLN A 257 -11.24 -17.65 -14.66
C GLN A 257 -10.66 -18.95 -15.20
N MET A 258 -10.96 -19.32 -16.45
CA MET A 258 -10.38 -20.51 -17.09
C MET A 258 -8.85 -20.41 -17.15
N PHE A 259 -8.32 -19.27 -17.52
CA PHE A 259 -6.86 -19.06 -17.60
C PHE A 259 -6.20 -19.19 -16.21
N LEU A 260 -6.79 -18.61 -15.17
CA LEU A 260 -6.30 -18.74 -13.80
C LEU A 260 -6.35 -20.19 -13.30
N GLU A 261 -7.42 -20.92 -13.59
CA GLU A 261 -7.56 -22.33 -13.23
C GLU A 261 -6.49 -23.18 -13.92
N ASP A 262 -6.24 -22.96 -15.21
CA ASP A 262 -5.20 -23.66 -15.97
C ASP A 262 -3.79 -23.41 -15.42
N MET A 263 -3.54 -22.20 -14.90
CA MET A 263 -2.31 -21.82 -14.23
C MET A 263 -2.23 -22.27 -12.76
N GLY A 264 -3.29 -22.89 -12.22
CA GLY A 264 -3.38 -23.28 -10.81
C GLY A 264 -3.49 -22.10 -9.85
N LEU A 265 -3.96 -20.96 -10.31
CA LEU A 265 -4.13 -19.74 -9.55
C LEU A 265 -5.61 -19.53 -9.15
N LYS A 266 -5.87 -19.07 -7.93
CA LYS A 266 -7.22 -18.79 -7.44
C LYS A 266 -7.70 -17.38 -7.81
N GLU A 267 -6.78 -16.44 -7.91
CA GLU A 267 -7.01 -15.04 -8.27
C GLU A 267 -5.75 -14.50 -8.96
N SER A 268 -5.90 -13.38 -9.67
CA SER A 268 -4.77 -12.74 -10.36
C SER A 268 -3.71 -12.24 -9.36
N GLY A 269 -2.46 -12.17 -9.80
CA GLY A 269 -1.38 -11.59 -9.01
C GLY A 269 -1.61 -10.10 -8.76
N CYS A 270 -2.20 -9.39 -9.74
CA CYS A 270 -2.59 -8.00 -9.60
C CYS A 270 -3.61 -7.80 -8.48
N ASP A 271 -4.66 -8.62 -8.39
CA ASP A 271 -5.65 -8.51 -7.31
C ASP A 271 -5.03 -8.76 -5.95
N ARG A 272 -4.16 -9.79 -5.83
CA ARG A 272 -3.40 -10.07 -4.60
C ARG A 272 -2.51 -8.89 -4.23
N LEU A 273 -1.83 -8.30 -5.21
CA LEU A 273 -0.96 -7.15 -4.99
C LEU A 273 -1.74 -5.92 -4.52
N ILE A 274 -2.87 -5.62 -5.13
CA ILE A 274 -3.72 -4.49 -4.72
C ILE A 274 -4.20 -4.66 -3.27
N LYS A 275 -4.66 -5.85 -2.90
CA LYS A 275 -5.08 -6.17 -1.53
C LYS A 275 -3.92 -6.04 -0.53
N ALA A 276 -2.73 -6.52 -0.91
CA ALA A 276 -1.53 -6.41 -0.07
C ALA A 276 -1.07 -4.96 0.10
N ILE A 277 -1.10 -4.13 -0.96
CA ILE A 277 -0.82 -2.69 -0.88
C ILE A 277 -1.79 -2.00 0.07
N TYR A 278 -3.07 -2.29 -0.04
CA TYR A 278 -4.12 -1.72 0.79
C TYR A 278 -3.88 -2.01 2.27
N LYS A 279 -3.56 -3.26 2.59
CA LYS A 279 -3.16 -3.70 3.93
C LYS A 279 -1.86 -3.04 4.40
N LEU A 280 -0.83 -2.96 3.53
CA LEU A 280 0.47 -2.35 3.82
C LEU A 280 0.34 -0.87 4.21
N LEU A 281 -0.56 -0.16 3.53
CA LEU A 281 -0.90 1.24 3.81
C LEU A 281 -1.79 1.40 5.05
N ASN A 282 -2.13 0.31 5.73
CA ASN A 282 -3.02 0.28 6.88
C ASN A 282 -4.39 0.91 6.58
N LEU A 283 -4.94 0.57 5.41
CA LEU A 283 -6.23 1.03 4.92
C LEU A 283 -7.31 -0.03 5.16
N GLU A 284 -8.51 0.44 5.41
CA GLU A 284 -9.73 -0.34 5.52
C GLU A 284 -10.85 0.35 4.75
N THR A 285 -11.98 -0.35 4.59
CA THR A 285 -13.12 0.12 3.78
C THR A 285 -14.39 0.12 4.61
N PHE A 286 -15.12 1.24 4.61
CA PHE A 286 -16.54 1.25 4.96
C PHE A 286 -17.38 1.46 3.70
N ILE A 287 -18.64 1.07 3.75
CA ILE A 287 -19.54 1.06 2.59
C ILE A 287 -20.75 1.95 2.86
N THR A 288 -21.16 2.71 1.87
CA THR A 288 -22.49 3.33 1.84
C THR A 288 -23.34 2.61 0.80
N ALA A 289 -24.52 2.16 1.19
CA ALA A 289 -25.42 1.40 0.33
C ALA A 289 -26.73 2.15 0.15
N GLY A 290 -27.10 2.49 -1.08
CA GLY A 290 -28.32 3.16 -1.42
C GLY A 290 -28.74 2.91 -2.88
N GLU A 291 -29.96 3.27 -3.25
CA GLU A 291 -30.52 3.06 -4.60
C GLU A 291 -29.71 3.77 -5.70
N MET A 292 -29.10 4.92 -5.38
CA MET A 292 -28.29 5.63 -6.36
C MET A 292 -26.93 4.97 -6.58
N GLU A 293 -26.28 4.58 -5.48
CA GLU A 293 -24.95 3.95 -5.52
C GLU A 293 -24.71 3.05 -4.32
N VAL A 294 -23.92 1.99 -4.53
CA VAL A 294 -23.18 1.27 -3.51
C VAL A 294 -21.71 1.66 -3.66
N LYS A 295 -21.16 2.29 -2.64
CA LYS A 295 -19.81 2.86 -2.70
C LYS A 295 -18.95 2.45 -1.51
N ALA A 296 -17.75 1.99 -1.82
CA ALA A 296 -16.70 1.73 -0.87
C ALA A 296 -15.86 3.00 -0.65
N TRP A 297 -15.56 3.27 0.60
CA TRP A 297 -14.79 4.44 1.03
C TRP A 297 -13.55 4.00 1.78
N THR A 298 -12.40 4.46 1.33
CA THR A 298 -11.11 4.16 1.95
C THR A 298 -10.90 5.01 3.20
N TYR A 299 -10.50 4.38 4.31
CA TYR A 299 -10.11 5.07 5.53
C TYR A 299 -8.91 4.39 6.18
N ARG A 300 -8.25 5.05 7.13
CA ARG A 300 -7.15 4.44 7.88
C ARG A 300 -7.70 3.61 9.03
N LYS A 301 -7.19 2.41 9.20
CA LYS A 301 -7.51 1.53 10.32
C LYS A 301 -7.42 2.26 11.65
N GLY A 302 -8.42 2.04 12.52
CA GLY A 302 -8.50 2.68 13.82
C GLY A 302 -9.15 4.07 13.82
N TRP A 303 -9.60 4.58 12.67
CA TRP A 303 -10.33 5.83 12.61
C TRP A 303 -11.72 5.70 13.25
N LYS A 304 -12.16 6.81 13.86
CA LYS A 304 -13.48 6.93 14.45
C LYS A 304 -14.51 7.43 13.44
N ALA A 305 -15.78 7.21 13.75
CA ALA A 305 -16.90 7.55 12.87
C ALA A 305 -16.88 9.00 12.33
N PRO A 306 -16.55 10.05 13.11
CA PRO A 306 -16.46 11.41 12.55
C PRO A 306 -15.38 11.55 11.48
N GLN A 307 -14.21 10.95 11.66
CA GLN A 307 -13.12 10.99 10.69
C GLN A 307 -13.52 10.25 9.40
N CYS A 308 -14.22 9.12 9.51
CA CYS A 308 -14.76 8.40 8.36
C CYS A 308 -15.86 9.19 7.64
N ALA A 309 -16.72 9.91 8.38
CA ALA A 309 -17.68 10.84 7.79
C ALA A 309 -16.98 11.96 6.98
N GLY A 310 -15.84 12.42 7.47
CA GLY A 310 -14.98 13.40 6.81
C GLY A 310 -14.40 12.95 5.46
N VAL A 311 -14.27 11.63 5.25
CA VAL A 311 -13.86 11.07 3.95
C VAL A 311 -14.91 11.35 2.86
N ILE A 312 -16.20 11.38 3.24
CA ILE A 312 -17.29 11.70 2.31
C ILE A 312 -17.30 13.21 2.05
N HIS A 313 -17.35 14.00 3.11
CA HIS A 313 -17.30 15.46 3.03
C HIS A 313 -16.85 16.06 4.37
N THR A 314 -16.09 17.15 4.33
CA THR A 314 -15.58 17.83 5.54
C THR A 314 -16.71 18.33 6.46
N ASP A 315 -17.85 18.70 5.91
CA ASP A 315 -19.00 19.14 6.69
C ASP A 315 -19.64 17.99 7.48
N PHE A 316 -19.54 16.74 6.97
CA PHE A 316 -20.03 15.56 7.70
C PHE A 316 -19.21 15.30 8.96
N GLU A 317 -17.89 15.55 8.91
CA GLU A 317 -17.03 15.47 10.08
C GLU A 317 -17.38 16.57 11.11
N LYS A 318 -17.45 17.83 10.65
CA LYS A 318 -17.71 18.97 11.51
C LYS A 318 -19.09 18.91 12.17
N GLY A 319 -20.10 18.56 11.39
CA GLY A 319 -21.50 18.48 11.84
C GLY A 319 -21.91 17.10 12.35
N PHE A 320 -20.97 16.16 12.57
CA PHE A 320 -21.28 14.79 12.95
C PHE A 320 -22.14 14.70 14.21
N ILE A 321 -23.26 13.99 14.10
CA ILE A 321 -24.18 13.72 15.21
C ILE A 321 -24.04 12.26 15.64
N ARG A 322 -24.25 11.33 14.72
CA ARG A 322 -24.18 9.88 14.93
C ARG A 322 -24.01 9.14 13.61
N ALA A 323 -23.60 7.87 13.67
CA ALA A 323 -23.61 6.95 12.56
C ALA A 323 -24.61 5.82 12.82
N GLU A 324 -25.41 5.45 11.82
CA GLU A 324 -26.19 4.23 11.78
C GLU A 324 -25.28 3.19 11.11
N VAL A 325 -25.00 2.09 11.81
CA VAL A 325 -24.00 1.08 11.39
C VAL A 325 -24.66 -0.28 11.28
N ILE A 326 -24.49 -0.93 10.14
CA ILE A 326 -24.89 -2.31 9.90
C ILE A 326 -23.63 -3.12 9.58
N LYS A 327 -23.48 -4.28 10.24
CA LYS A 327 -22.40 -5.20 9.87
C LYS A 327 -22.74 -5.86 8.53
N TYR A 328 -21.70 -5.99 7.67
CA TYR A 328 -21.86 -6.59 6.35
C TYR A 328 -22.60 -7.94 6.41
N ASP A 329 -22.19 -8.85 7.30
CA ASP A 329 -22.80 -10.18 7.42
C ASP A 329 -24.29 -10.11 7.82
N ASP A 330 -24.68 -9.16 8.68
CA ASP A 330 -26.08 -8.94 9.03
C ASP A 330 -26.87 -8.41 7.81
N TYR A 331 -26.28 -7.51 7.00
CA TYR A 331 -26.95 -7.03 5.79
C TYR A 331 -27.21 -8.15 4.80
N ILE A 332 -26.20 -8.99 4.54
CA ILE A 332 -26.35 -10.16 3.65
C ILE A 332 -27.39 -11.16 4.20
N LYS A 333 -27.36 -11.40 5.51
CA LYS A 333 -28.29 -12.36 6.15
C LYS A 333 -29.76 -11.91 6.06
N TYR A 334 -30.05 -10.65 6.28
CA TYR A 334 -31.41 -10.12 6.31
C TYR A 334 -31.88 -9.55 4.97
N GLY A 335 -30.97 -9.28 4.03
CA GLY A 335 -31.25 -8.92 2.65
C GLY A 335 -31.65 -7.47 2.41
N SER A 336 -31.93 -6.67 3.44
CA SER A 336 -32.25 -5.25 3.30
C SER A 336 -32.03 -4.47 4.60
N GLU A 337 -31.79 -3.16 4.48
CA GLU A 337 -31.66 -2.26 5.61
C GLU A 337 -32.90 -2.29 6.53
N ALA A 338 -34.11 -2.32 5.95
CA ALA A 338 -35.35 -2.38 6.71
C ALA A 338 -35.43 -3.66 7.57
N ALA A 339 -35.11 -4.83 6.99
CA ALA A 339 -35.11 -6.10 7.70
C ALA A 339 -34.04 -6.16 8.80
N VAL A 340 -32.85 -5.60 8.56
CA VAL A 340 -31.79 -5.46 9.58
C VAL A 340 -32.28 -4.61 10.75
N LYS A 341 -32.97 -3.51 10.48
CA LYS A 341 -33.51 -2.61 11.50
C LYS A 341 -34.62 -3.30 12.33
N GLU A 342 -35.53 -4.00 11.66
CA GLU A 342 -36.58 -4.78 12.34
C GLU A 342 -35.99 -5.89 13.24
N ALA A 343 -34.89 -6.51 12.81
CA ALA A 343 -34.14 -7.48 13.58
C ALA A 343 -33.32 -6.89 14.74
N GLY A 344 -33.32 -5.55 14.91
CA GLY A 344 -32.56 -4.86 15.95
C GLY A 344 -31.03 -4.95 15.77
N LYS A 345 -30.56 -5.13 14.52
CA LYS A 345 -29.14 -5.29 14.17
C LYS A 345 -28.49 -4.02 13.61
N MET A 346 -29.23 -2.94 13.49
CA MET A 346 -28.68 -1.63 13.15
C MET A 346 -28.19 -0.93 14.44
N GLY A 347 -26.89 -0.75 14.54
CA GLY A 347 -26.27 0.04 15.62
C GLY A 347 -26.46 1.53 15.42
N VAL A 348 -26.55 2.29 16.52
CA VAL A 348 -26.50 3.75 16.51
C VAL A 348 -25.28 4.17 17.32
N GLU A 349 -24.26 4.66 16.61
CA GLU A 349 -22.92 4.84 17.14
C GLU A 349 -22.55 6.33 17.25
N GLY A 350 -21.86 6.67 18.33
CA GLY A 350 -21.39 8.01 18.61
C GLY A 350 -20.00 8.32 18.07
N LYS A 351 -19.46 9.47 18.53
CA LYS A 351 -18.14 9.98 18.06
C LYS A 351 -16.95 9.09 18.37
N GLU A 352 -17.05 8.24 19.40
CA GLU A 352 -15.96 7.37 19.85
C GLU A 352 -15.94 5.99 19.16
N TYR A 353 -16.92 5.72 18.32
CA TYR A 353 -17.00 4.45 17.59
C TYR A 353 -15.82 4.32 16.63
N VAL A 354 -15.03 3.27 16.81
CA VAL A 354 -13.95 2.87 15.91
C VAL A 354 -14.56 2.04 14.78
N VAL A 355 -14.51 2.56 13.57
CA VAL A 355 -15.09 1.93 12.38
C VAL A 355 -14.36 0.63 12.09
N GLN A 356 -15.11 -0.40 11.70
CA GLN A 356 -14.59 -1.72 11.33
C GLN A 356 -14.66 -1.93 9.82
N ASP A 357 -13.71 -2.69 9.29
CA ASP A 357 -13.68 -3.01 7.86
C ASP A 357 -14.97 -3.71 7.42
N GLY A 358 -15.59 -3.18 6.36
CA GLY A 358 -16.85 -3.66 5.83
C GLY A 358 -18.11 -3.13 6.54
N ASP A 359 -18.00 -2.23 7.51
CA ASP A 359 -19.16 -1.57 8.09
C ASP A 359 -19.97 -0.84 7.00
N ILE A 360 -21.29 -1.08 6.98
CA ILE A 360 -22.22 -0.33 6.12
C ILE A 360 -22.75 0.82 6.97
N MET A 361 -22.49 2.06 6.54
CA MET A 361 -22.67 3.24 7.37
C MET A 361 -23.57 4.28 6.74
N HIS A 362 -24.40 4.88 7.57
CA HIS A 362 -25.18 6.05 7.23
C HIS A 362 -24.93 7.16 8.27
N PHE A 363 -24.34 8.26 7.85
CA PHE A 363 -23.99 9.37 8.76
C PHE A 363 -25.13 10.36 8.90
N ARG A 364 -25.44 10.76 10.13
CA ARG A 364 -26.34 11.85 10.48
C ARG A 364 -25.52 13.04 10.94
N PHE A 365 -25.69 14.15 10.28
CA PHE A 365 -24.94 15.39 10.55
C PHE A 365 -25.88 16.59 10.46
N ASN A 366 -25.43 17.69 11.05
CA ASN A 366 -26.10 18.99 10.97
C ASN A 366 -25.04 20.04 10.58
N VAL A 367 -25.32 20.85 9.56
CA VAL A 367 -24.43 21.91 9.03
C VAL A 367 -25.06 23.23 9.33
#